data_c79c2fc286c7a65f37240d4e6c9a7084
#
_entry.id   c79c2fc286c7a65f37240d4e6c9a7084
#
_cell.length_a   1.000
_cell.length_b   1.000
_cell.length_c   1.000
_cell.angle_alpha   90.00
_cell.angle_beta   90.00
_cell.angle_gamma   90.00
#
_symmetry.space_group_name_H-M   'P 1'
#
loop_
_entity.id
_entity.type
_entity.pdbx_description
1 polymer ?
#
loop_
_entity_poly.entity_id
_entity_poly.type
_entity_poly.pdbx_seq_one_letter_code
_entity_poly.pdbx_strand_id
1 'polypeptide(L)'
;MELIRWAVELGASVHGGTPNELLPALEYYYDRDHLKAFLIAGLLLEMDLSPSQREAVELKKCISAYYAGLHKIGKKYADKLLAEHPEVVLYQNNVKAFEAYFNESYDYCLYIWPYTYISFIDVARALKWKLEQQGKTAIISETLLTNANNTIVFGAHSYVRTPVEIPEDAIIYNLEQLYDGCPYDNNIYRNILRNRIIWDYSSQNIAWLKKKELGKEVKHVKMNYAPTLKIKTDTFIKPISEDIDVLFIGAMNKRRNAIFDQLKKLAPDLNIIFNSNVWGILRNELIARSKIVLNLHYYLTGILETPRISYAVANHKFIISETSNPDDEAEWPGIVFVPHEKIAETVIEYLQKPEERKMLAEKAHDYFKSQG
;
A
#
# COMPACT_ATOMS: atom_id res chain seq x y z
N MET A 1 -17.56 -11.84 4.08
CA MET A 1 -18.45 -10.72 3.73
C MET A 1 -17.80 -9.34 3.94
N GLU A 2 -17.07 -9.07 5.03
CA GLU A 2 -16.48 -7.74 5.28
C GLU A 2 -15.32 -7.37 4.34
N LEU A 3 -14.44 -8.31 3.95
CA LEU A 3 -13.41 -8.07 2.92
C LEU A 3 -14.02 -7.69 1.55
N ILE A 4 -15.16 -8.28 1.21
CA ILE A 4 -15.90 -7.97 -0.03
C ILE A 4 -16.52 -6.57 0.07
N ARG A 5 -17.06 -6.20 1.22
CA ARG A 5 -17.64 -4.87 1.47
C ARG A 5 -16.58 -3.77 1.41
N TRP A 6 -15.42 -4.03 2.00
CA TRP A 6 -14.26 -3.16 1.92
C TRP A 6 -13.66 -3.08 0.51
N ALA A 7 -13.63 -4.20 -0.23
CA ALA A 7 -13.25 -4.26 -1.62
C ALA A 7 -14.19 -3.45 -2.54
N VAL A 8 -15.49 -3.46 -2.25
CA VAL A 8 -16.49 -2.64 -2.94
C VAL A 8 -16.28 -1.15 -2.63
N GLU A 9 -15.95 -0.78 -1.39
CA GLU A 9 -15.62 0.60 -1.01
C GLU A 9 -14.31 1.09 -1.67
N LEU A 10 -13.32 0.22 -1.87
CA LEU A 10 -12.10 0.52 -2.63
C LEU A 10 -12.30 0.41 -4.16
N GLY A 11 -13.24 -0.41 -4.57
CA GLY A 11 -13.66 -0.57 -5.95
C GLY A 11 -14.65 0.50 -6.41
N ALA A 12 -14.73 1.65 -5.74
CA ALA A 12 -15.59 2.77 -6.12
C ALA A 12 -15.39 3.27 -7.57
N SER A 13 -14.32 2.82 -8.24
CA SER A 13 -14.15 2.97 -9.70
C SER A 13 -14.71 1.80 -10.52
N VAL A 14 -15.26 0.77 -9.88
CA VAL A 14 -15.96 -0.36 -10.52
C VAL A 14 -17.45 -0.29 -10.09
N HIS A 15 -18.07 0.86 -10.28
CA HIS A 15 -19.49 1.05 -9.98
C HIS A 15 -20.36 0.31 -10.97
N GLY A 16 -21.21 -0.59 -10.45
CA GLY A 16 -22.43 -1.02 -11.10
C GLY A 16 -22.26 -1.74 -12.43
N GLY A 17 -21.13 -2.40 -12.68
CA GLY A 17 -20.90 -3.12 -13.93
C GLY A 17 -21.78 -4.36 -14.03
N THR A 18 -22.22 -4.64 -15.24
CA THR A 18 -22.84 -5.92 -15.62
C THR A 18 -21.74 -7.00 -15.75
N PRO A 19 -22.10 -8.32 -15.74
CA PRO A 19 -21.12 -9.38 -16.03
C PRO A 19 -20.36 -9.12 -17.33
N ASN A 20 -21.01 -8.57 -18.36
CA ASN A 20 -20.40 -8.27 -19.67
C ASN A 20 -19.33 -7.18 -19.61
N GLU A 21 -19.36 -6.29 -18.62
CA GLU A 21 -18.35 -5.26 -18.40
C GLU A 21 -17.23 -5.75 -17.47
N LEU A 22 -17.57 -6.53 -16.45
CA LEU A 22 -16.63 -6.99 -15.44
C LEU A 22 -15.78 -8.20 -15.88
N LEU A 23 -16.31 -9.08 -16.73
CA LEU A 23 -15.54 -10.22 -17.27
C LEU A 23 -14.32 -9.74 -18.08
N PRO A 24 -14.43 -8.81 -19.05
CA PRO A 24 -13.26 -8.24 -19.71
C PRO A 24 -12.29 -7.52 -18.75
N ALA A 25 -12.82 -6.84 -17.72
CA ALA A 25 -11.99 -6.20 -16.70
C ALA A 25 -11.22 -7.24 -15.87
N LEU A 26 -11.85 -8.35 -15.50
CA LEU A 26 -11.17 -9.46 -14.82
C LEU A 26 -10.02 -10.01 -15.67
N GLU A 27 -10.26 -10.27 -16.96
CA GLU A 27 -9.21 -10.73 -17.89
C GLU A 27 -8.05 -9.74 -17.96
N TYR A 28 -8.37 -8.45 -18.06
CA TYR A 28 -7.36 -7.40 -18.13
C TYR A 28 -6.46 -7.34 -16.87
N TYR A 29 -7.06 -7.45 -15.67
CA TYR A 29 -6.30 -7.33 -14.42
C TYR A 29 -5.66 -8.65 -13.95
N TYR A 30 -6.11 -9.79 -14.47
CA TYR A 30 -5.68 -11.11 -14.00
C TYR A 30 -4.16 -11.29 -13.97
N ASP A 31 -3.44 -10.86 -15.00
CA ASP A 31 -1.99 -10.97 -15.08
C ASP A 31 -1.24 -9.69 -14.66
N ARG A 32 -1.97 -8.61 -14.35
CA ARG A 32 -1.40 -7.28 -14.12
C ARG A 32 -1.52 -6.80 -12.69
N ASP A 33 -2.63 -7.09 -12.05
CA ASP A 33 -2.92 -6.71 -10.67
C ASP A 33 -3.80 -7.79 -10.02
N HIS A 34 -3.15 -8.79 -9.44
CA HIS A 34 -3.85 -9.93 -8.84
C HIS A 34 -4.82 -9.52 -7.71
N LEU A 35 -4.47 -8.49 -6.92
CA LEU A 35 -5.38 -8.03 -5.88
C LEU A 35 -6.66 -7.45 -6.49
N LYS A 36 -6.54 -6.63 -7.53
CA LYS A 36 -7.70 -6.07 -8.24
C LYS A 36 -8.50 -7.14 -8.98
N ALA A 37 -7.82 -8.10 -9.61
CA ALA A 37 -8.48 -9.25 -10.23
C ALA A 37 -9.27 -10.07 -9.20
N PHE A 38 -8.70 -10.33 -8.02
CA PHE A 38 -9.39 -11.00 -6.92
C PHE A 38 -10.67 -10.25 -6.49
N LEU A 39 -10.61 -8.91 -6.41
CA LEU A 39 -11.74 -8.09 -6.03
C LEU A 39 -12.85 -8.10 -7.11
N ILE A 40 -12.48 -7.96 -8.38
CA ILE A 40 -13.42 -8.03 -9.52
C ILE A 40 -14.09 -9.41 -9.59
N ALA A 41 -13.31 -10.48 -9.42
CA ALA A 41 -13.87 -11.84 -9.36
C ALA A 41 -14.85 -12.00 -8.19
N GLY A 42 -14.58 -11.33 -7.05
CA GLY A 42 -15.52 -11.28 -5.93
C GLY A 42 -16.85 -10.66 -6.28
N LEU A 43 -16.84 -9.52 -6.98
CA LEU A 43 -18.06 -8.85 -7.45
C LEU A 43 -18.83 -9.71 -8.45
N LEU A 44 -18.14 -10.33 -9.42
CA LEU A 44 -18.75 -11.21 -10.41
C LEU A 44 -19.47 -12.40 -9.76
N LEU A 45 -18.91 -12.99 -8.70
CA LEU A 45 -19.50 -14.13 -8.01
C LEU A 45 -20.80 -13.81 -7.26
N GLU A 46 -21.10 -12.52 -7.01
CA GLU A 46 -22.38 -12.06 -6.46
C GLU A 46 -23.44 -11.84 -7.56
N MET A 47 -23.08 -12.01 -8.85
CA MET A 47 -23.96 -11.79 -9.99
C MET A 47 -24.48 -13.13 -10.55
N ASP A 48 -25.46 -13.02 -11.45
CA ASP A 48 -25.98 -14.17 -12.19
C ASP A 48 -24.99 -14.55 -13.31
N LEU A 49 -24.28 -15.65 -13.11
CA LEU A 49 -23.30 -16.20 -14.04
C LEU A 49 -23.74 -17.60 -14.47
N SER A 50 -23.49 -17.96 -15.72
CA SER A 50 -23.60 -19.36 -16.13
C SER A 50 -22.64 -20.25 -15.33
N PRO A 51 -22.91 -21.56 -15.20
CA PRO A 51 -22.03 -22.46 -14.44
C PRO A 51 -20.56 -22.41 -14.90
N SER A 52 -20.31 -22.40 -16.21
CA SER A 52 -18.97 -22.33 -16.78
C SER A 52 -18.27 -20.96 -16.51
N GLN A 53 -19.01 -19.86 -16.55
CA GLN A 53 -18.49 -18.55 -16.17
C GLN A 53 -18.13 -18.50 -14.68
N ARG A 54 -19.00 -19.05 -13.83
CA ARG A 54 -18.78 -19.09 -12.38
C ARG A 54 -17.50 -19.87 -12.03
N GLU A 55 -17.34 -21.05 -12.60
CA GLU A 55 -16.14 -21.88 -12.41
C GLU A 55 -14.86 -21.14 -12.87
N ALA A 56 -14.88 -20.51 -14.05
CA ALA A 56 -13.75 -19.74 -14.56
C ALA A 56 -13.41 -18.54 -13.67
N VAL A 57 -14.43 -17.85 -13.13
CA VAL A 57 -14.22 -16.72 -12.20
C VAL A 57 -13.68 -17.20 -10.85
N GLU A 58 -14.17 -18.32 -10.32
CA GLU A 58 -13.68 -18.92 -9.08
C GLU A 58 -12.22 -19.36 -9.21
N LEU A 59 -11.84 -19.96 -10.34
CA LEU A 59 -10.45 -20.31 -10.63
C LEU A 59 -9.55 -19.07 -10.67
N LYS A 60 -9.95 -18.03 -11.38
CA LYS A 60 -9.19 -16.77 -11.44
C LYS A 60 -9.09 -16.11 -10.06
N LYS A 61 -10.17 -16.16 -9.26
CA LYS A 61 -10.16 -15.67 -7.89
C LYS A 61 -9.20 -16.44 -7.01
N CYS A 62 -9.19 -17.77 -7.11
CA CYS A 62 -8.26 -18.67 -6.41
C CYS A 62 -6.79 -18.29 -6.71
N ILE A 63 -6.43 -18.25 -7.99
CA ILE A 63 -5.06 -17.97 -8.45
C ILE A 63 -4.67 -16.53 -8.09
N SER A 64 -5.55 -15.56 -8.29
CA SER A 64 -5.30 -14.17 -7.92
C SER A 64 -5.09 -13.99 -6.41
N ALA A 65 -5.84 -14.74 -5.59
CA ALA A 65 -5.64 -14.74 -4.14
C ALA A 65 -4.24 -15.24 -3.75
N TYR A 66 -3.74 -16.30 -4.40
CA TYR A 66 -2.39 -16.82 -4.16
C TYR A 66 -1.32 -15.74 -4.39
N TYR A 67 -1.32 -15.13 -5.58
CA TYR A 67 -0.33 -14.11 -5.93
C TYR A 67 -0.54 -12.77 -5.20
N ALA A 68 -1.75 -12.49 -4.73
CA ALA A 68 -2.04 -11.32 -3.88
C ALA A 68 -1.63 -11.53 -2.41
N GLY A 69 -1.27 -12.75 -1.98
CA GLY A 69 -0.95 -13.07 -0.59
C GLY A 69 -2.19 -13.34 0.29
N LEU A 70 -3.36 -13.57 -0.32
CA LEU A 70 -4.63 -13.87 0.36
C LEU A 70 -4.83 -15.40 0.46
N HIS A 71 -3.88 -16.08 1.09
CA HIS A 71 -3.75 -17.54 0.97
C HIS A 71 -4.87 -18.31 1.66
N LYS A 72 -5.36 -17.85 2.81
CA LYS A 72 -6.46 -18.51 3.53
C LYS A 72 -7.76 -18.48 2.72
N ILE A 73 -8.03 -17.32 2.08
CA ILE A 73 -9.22 -17.17 1.24
C ILE A 73 -9.04 -17.96 -0.07
N GLY A 74 -7.86 -17.86 -0.69
CA GLY A 74 -7.53 -18.59 -1.90
C GLY A 74 -7.67 -20.11 -1.74
N LYS A 75 -7.19 -20.66 -0.62
CA LYS A 75 -7.33 -22.08 -0.31
C LYS A 75 -8.78 -22.56 -0.29
N LYS A 76 -9.71 -21.76 0.26
CA LYS A 76 -11.14 -22.12 0.25
C LYS A 76 -11.69 -22.31 -1.16
N TYR A 77 -11.26 -21.47 -2.11
CA TYR A 77 -11.66 -21.62 -3.52
C TYR A 77 -10.97 -22.83 -4.18
N ALA A 78 -9.69 -23.07 -3.86
CA ALA A 78 -8.97 -24.24 -4.35
C ALA A 78 -9.64 -25.56 -3.88
N ASP A 79 -9.94 -25.67 -2.58
CA ASP A 79 -10.59 -26.84 -1.98
C ASP A 79 -11.99 -27.04 -2.59
N LYS A 80 -12.77 -25.98 -2.81
CA LYS A 80 -14.10 -26.04 -3.45
C LYS A 80 -14.00 -26.57 -4.87
N LEU A 81 -13.15 -25.99 -5.71
CA LEU A 81 -12.96 -26.39 -7.11
C LEU A 81 -12.50 -27.86 -7.21
N LEU A 82 -11.58 -28.29 -6.34
CA LEU A 82 -11.14 -29.68 -6.29
C LEU A 82 -12.26 -30.63 -5.86
N ALA A 83 -13.10 -30.23 -4.91
CA ALA A 83 -14.24 -31.05 -4.47
C ALA A 83 -15.29 -31.22 -5.56
N GLU A 84 -15.52 -30.20 -6.38
CA GLU A 84 -16.47 -30.23 -7.49
C GLU A 84 -15.92 -30.96 -8.73
N HIS A 85 -14.60 -30.90 -8.96
CA HIS A 85 -13.90 -31.44 -10.12
C HIS A 85 -12.59 -32.14 -9.72
N PRO A 86 -12.64 -33.30 -9.03
CA PRO A 86 -11.46 -33.94 -8.45
C PRO A 86 -10.46 -34.46 -9.49
N GLU A 87 -10.88 -34.67 -10.73
CA GLU A 87 -10.04 -35.14 -11.85
C GLU A 87 -9.18 -34.04 -12.47
N VAL A 88 -9.47 -32.75 -12.18
CA VAL A 88 -8.75 -31.63 -12.81
C VAL A 88 -7.41 -31.42 -12.16
N VAL A 89 -6.34 -31.74 -12.87
CA VAL A 89 -4.93 -31.64 -12.40
C VAL A 89 -4.57 -30.21 -11.94
N LEU A 90 -5.10 -29.19 -12.61
CA LEU A 90 -4.88 -27.79 -12.23
C LEU A 90 -5.40 -27.50 -10.81
N TYR A 91 -6.58 -28.01 -10.46
CA TYR A 91 -7.17 -27.81 -9.14
C TYR A 91 -6.41 -28.56 -8.04
N GLN A 92 -5.95 -29.80 -8.36
CA GLN A 92 -5.05 -30.55 -7.48
C GLN A 92 -3.76 -29.77 -7.21
N ASN A 93 -3.16 -29.18 -8.24
CA ASN A 93 -1.93 -28.40 -8.11
C ASN A 93 -2.15 -27.11 -7.31
N ASN A 94 -3.28 -26.43 -7.49
CA ASN A 94 -3.61 -25.25 -6.70
C ASN A 94 -3.73 -25.58 -5.20
N VAL A 95 -4.42 -26.67 -4.85
CA VAL A 95 -4.52 -27.12 -3.44
C VAL A 95 -3.13 -27.42 -2.88
N LYS A 96 -2.29 -28.18 -3.60
CA LYS A 96 -0.90 -28.47 -3.19
C LYS A 96 -0.07 -27.20 -2.98
N ALA A 97 -0.23 -26.19 -3.84
CA ALA A 97 0.48 -24.93 -3.69
C ALA A 97 0.10 -24.19 -2.39
N PHE A 98 -1.20 -24.16 -2.04
CA PHE A 98 -1.64 -23.60 -0.76
C PHE A 98 -1.22 -24.45 0.44
N GLU A 99 -1.22 -25.77 0.33
CA GLU A 99 -0.73 -26.66 1.39
C GLU A 99 0.77 -26.46 1.63
N ALA A 100 1.57 -26.36 0.58
CA ALA A 100 2.99 -26.04 0.69
C ALA A 100 3.20 -24.73 1.44
N TYR A 101 2.45 -23.68 1.05
CA TYR A 101 2.49 -22.39 1.73
C TYR A 101 2.24 -22.48 3.24
N PHE A 102 1.25 -23.25 3.68
CA PHE A 102 0.93 -23.41 5.11
C PHE A 102 1.84 -24.38 5.85
N ASN A 103 2.54 -25.28 5.16
CA ASN A 103 3.40 -26.29 5.75
C ASN A 103 4.89 -25.94 5.73
N GLU A 104 5.32 -24.99 4.89
CA GLU A 104 6.70 -24.52 4.87
C GLU A 104 7.00 -23.69 6.13
N SER A 105 8.27 -23.75 6.59
CA SER A 105 8.74 -22.92 7.71
C SER A 105 9.36 -21.64 7.19
N TYR A 106 9.06 -20.52 7.88
CA TYR A 106 9.58 -19.21 7.52
C TYR A 106 10.31 -18.57 8.69
N ASP A 107 11.36 -17.79 8.39
CA ASP A 107 11.99 -16.93 9.41
C ASP A 107 11.04 -15.81 9.84
N TYR A 108 10.23 -15.28 8.88
CA TYR A 108 9.33 -14.16 9.12
C TYR A 108 7.96 -14.33 8.45
N CYS A 109 6.90 -14.13 9.22
CA CYS A 109 5.55 -13.86 8.72
C CYS A 109 5.30 -12.35 8.77
N LEU A 110 5.09 -11.72 7.62
CA LEU A 110 4.68 -10.33 7.48
C LEU A 110 3.15 -10.31 7.43
N TYR A 111 2.53 -10.28 8.62
CA TYR A 111 1.09 -10.30 8.74
C TYR A 111 0.52 -8.91 8.51
N ILE A 112 -0.34 -8.76 7.52
CA ILE A 112 -1.04 -7.51 7.24
C ILE A 112 -2.50 -7.67 7.64
N TRP A 113 -2.97 -6.80 8.55
CA TRP A 113 -4.37 -6.77 8.92
C TRP A 113 -5.26 -6.59 7.68
N PRO A 114 -6.26 -7.47 7.45
CA PRO A 114 -7.02 -7.48 6.21
C PRO A 114 -7.60 -6.13 5.78
N TYR A 115 -8.10 -5.32 6.72
CA TYR A 115 -8.65 -3.99 6.42
C TYR A 115 -7.62 -2.94 5.99
N THR A 116 -6.34 -3.20 6.25
CA THR A 116 -5.23 -2.31 5.88
C THR A 116 -4.34 -2.90 4.80
N TYR A 117 -4.73 -4.07 4.27
CA TYR A 117 -3.89 -4.86 3.37
C TYR A 117 -3.37 -4.05 2.19
N ILE A 118 -4.28 -3.36 1.48
CA ILE A 118 -3.91 -2.58 0.30
C ILE A 118 -3.03 -1.36 0.63
N SER A 119 -3.15 -0.83 1.85
CA SER A 119 -2.35 0.32 2.30
C SER A 119 -0.91 -0.04 2.62
N PHE A 120 -0.67 -1.27 3.08
CA PHE A 120 0.65 -1.68 3.57
C PHE A 120 1.34 -2.75 2.74
N ILE A 121 0.68 -3.32 1.73
CA ILE A 121 1.25 -4.40 0.92
C ILE A 121 2.58 -4.01 0.24
N ASP A 122 2.72 -2.77 -0.24
CA ASP A 122 3.96 -2.34 -0.90
C ASP A 122 5.11 -2.20 0.10
N VAL A 123 4.83 -1.71 1.31
CA VAL A 123 5.81 -1.65 2.40
C VAL A 123 6.23 -3.06 2.83
N ALA A 124 5.27 -3.97 2.97
CA ALA A 124 5.54 -5.36 3.31
C ALA A 124 6.36 -6.07 2.22
N ARG A 125 6.08 -5.82 0.93
CA ARG A 125 6.87 -6.34 -0.20
C ARG A 125 8.31 -5.82 -0.19
N ALA A 126 8.51 -4.54 0.12
CA ALA A 126 9.83 -3.97 0.25
C ALA A 126 10.60 -4.58 1.43
N LEU A 127 9.95 -4.75 2.57
CA LEU A 127 10.56 -5.40 3.74
C LEU A 127 10.86 -6.88 3.47
N LYS A 128 9.93 -7.61 2.83
CA LYS A 128 10.16 -9.00 2.42
C LYS A 128 11.41 -9.11 1.57
N TRP A 129 11.52 -8.29 0.53
CA TRP A 129 12.70 -8.28 -0.35
C TRP A 129 13.98 -8.04 0.46
N LYS A 130 13.98 -7.08 1.38
CA LYS A 130 15.16 -6.80 2.22
C LYS A 130 15.55 -8.00 3.10
N LEU A 131 14.59 -8.66 3.73
CA LEU A 131 14.84 -9.85 4.53
C LEU A 131 15.43 -10.99 3.67
N GLU A 132 14.91 -11.18 2.46
CA GLU A 132 15.43 -12.17 1.50
C GLU A 132 16.86 -11.85 1.05
N GLN A 133 17.23 -10.57 0.86
CA GLN A 133 18.62 -10.19 0.60
C GLN A 133 19.58 -10.53 1.76
N GLN A 134 19.04 -10.65 2.97
CA GLN A 134 19.78 -11.08 4.17
C GLN A 134 19.79 -12.60 4.35
N GLY A 135 19.32 -13.37 3.36
CA GLY A 135 19.24 -14.83 3.41
C GLY A 135 18.14 -15.37 4.31
N LYS A 136 17.12 -14.55 4.63
CA LYS A 136 15.95 -14.95 5.42
C LYS A 136 14.80 -15.36 4.54
N THR A 137 14.02 -16.33 4.99
CA THR A 137 12.75 -16.68 4.36
C THR A 137 11.64 -15.82 4.95
N ALA A 138 10.86 -15.16 4.10
CA ALA A 138 9.79 -14.27 4.55
C ALA A 138 8.52 -14.46 3.72
N ILE A 139 7.37 -14.43 4.38
CA ILE A 139 6.07 -14.61 3.76
C ILE A 139 5.14 -13.45 4.11
N ILE A 140 4.37 -12.95 3.14
CA ILE A 140 3.31 -11.96 3.40
C ILE A 140 2.00 -12.74 3.56
N SER A 141 1.23 -12.43 4.59
CA SER A 141 0.00 -13.15 4.90
C SER A 141 -1.08 -12.24 5.47
N GLU A 142 -2.33 -12.52 5.13
CA GLU A 142 -3.52 -11.94 5.74
C GLU A 142 -4.01 -12.74 6.97
N THR A 143 -3.26 -13.76 7.33
CA THR A 143 -3.52 -14.58 8.52
C THR A 143 -2.24 -14.78 9.33
N LEU A 144 -2.38 -14.88 10.64
CA LEU A 144 -1.27 -15.22 11.52
C LEU A 144 -0.86 -16.67 11.27
N LEU A 145 0.40 -16.89 10.94
CA LEU A 145 0.96 -18.22 10.68
C LEU A 145 1.71 -18.73 11.91
N THR A 146 1.51 -19.99 12.24
CA THR A 146 2.20 -20.66 13.36
C THR A 146 3.52 -21.32 12.95
N ASN A 147 3.82 -21.36 11.66
CA ASN A 147 5.01 -21.95 11.06
C ASN A 147 6.09 -20.91 10.72
N ALA A 148 6.02 -19.71 11.31
CA ALA A 148 7.04 -18.69 11.20
C ALA A 148 7.71 -18.42 12.56
N ASN A 149 9.03 -18.26 12.54
CA ASN A 149 9.82 -17.99 13.75
C ASN A 149 9.54 -16.61 14.35
N ASN A 150 9.24 -15.64 13.50
CA ASN A 150 8.94 -14.25 13.89
C ASN A 150 7.71 -13.75 13.14
N THR A 151 6.86 -12.98 13.82
CA THR A 151 5.72 -12.33 13.20
C THR A 151 5.88 -10.81 13.25
N ILE A 152 5.80 -10.15 12.09
CA ILE A 152 5.76 -8.68 11.99
C ILE A 152 4.34 -8.29 11.58
N VAL A 153 3.68 -7.48 12.41
CA VAL A 153 2.28 -7.10 12.27
C VAL A 153 2.16 -5.68 11.71
N PHE A 154 1.48 -5.56 10.58
CA PHE A 154 1.09 -4.30 9.96
C PHE A 154 -0.40 -4.01 10.24
N GLY A 155 -0.75 -2.75 10.45
CA GLY A 155 -2.13 -2.33 10.63
C GLY A 155 -2.73 -2.63 12.01
N ALA A 156 -1.90 -2.89 13.02
CA ALA A 156 -2.34 -3.20 14.38
C ALA A 156 -3.24 -2.12 15.01
N HIS A 157 -3.13 -0.85 14.59
CA HIS A 157 -4.02 0.25 15.01
C HIS A 157 -5.50 0.01 14.67
N SER A 158 -5.79 -0.81 13.65
CA SER A 158 -7.15 -1.13 13.21
C SER A 158 -7.84 -2.23 14.02
N TYR A 159 -7.15 -2.89 14.96
CA TYR A 159 -7.70 -3.93 15.84
C TYR A 159 -8.82 -3.43 16.77
N VAL A 160 -8.97 -2.13 16.92
CA VAL A 160 -10.11 -1.51 17.60
C VAL A 160 -11.46 -2.00 17.04
N ARG A 161 -11.47 -2.35 15.74
CA ARG A 161 -12.70 -2.77 15.02
C ARG A 161 -13.01 -4.26 15.15
N THR A 162 -11.99 -5.10 15.24
CA THR A 162 -12.17 -6.57 15.34
C THR A 162 -10.96 -7.15 16.07
N PRO A 163 -11.07 -7.49 17.35
CA PRO A 163 -9.95 -8.04 18.12
C PRO A 163 -9.46 -9.35 17.49
N VAL A 164 -8.16 -9.43 17.26
CA VAL A 164 -7.45 -10.66 16.91
C VAL A 164 -6.37 -10.85 17.95
N GLU A 165 -6.15 -12.08 18.34
CA GLU A 165 -5.10 -12.42 19.28
C GLU A 165 -3.74 -12.31 18.59
N ILE A 166 -3.01 -11.22 18.85
CA ILE A 166 -1.65 -11.03 18.35
C ILE A 166 -0.69 -11.75 19.30
N PRO A 167 0.24 -12.57 18.80
CA PRO A 167 1.28 -13.19 19.62
C PRO A 167 2.01 -12.16 20.48
N GLU A 168 2.38 -12.55 21.70
CA GLU A 168 3.06 -11.64 22.63
C GLU A 168 4.47 -11.23 22.14
N ASP A 169 5.14 -12.11 21.43
CA ASP A 169 6.45 -11.94 20.83
C ASP A 169 6.42 -11.27 19.45
N ALA A 170 5.22 -10.98 18.93
CA ALA A 170 5.08 -10.30 17.65
C ALA A 170 5.69 -8.89 17.67
N ILE A 171 6.32 -8.52 16.56
CA ILE A 171 6.83 -7.18 16.29
C ILE A 171 5.70 -6.35 15.69
N ILE A 172 5.39 -5.20 16.25
CA ILE A 172 4.41 -4.27 15.65
C ILE A 172 5.17 -3.27 14.78
N TYR A 173 4.95 -3.29 13.46
CA TYR A 173 5.44 -2.25 12.60
C TYR A 173 4.38 -1.15 12.48
N ASN A 174 4.54 -0.08 13.29
CA ASN A 174 3.66 1.08 13.24
C ASN A 174 4.00 1.93 12.02
N LEU A 175 2.98 2.25 11.23
CA LEU A 175 3.06 3.11 10.03
C LEU A 175 2.09 4.30 10.11
N GLU A 176 1.49 4.51 11.29
CA GLU A 176 0.57 5.61 11.56
C GLU A 176 1.25 6.72 12.34
N GLN A 177 0.73 7.94 12.23
CA GLN A 177 1.25 9.09 12.96
C GLN A 177 0.78 9.07 14.41
N LEU A 178 1.73 9.08 15.35
CA LEU A 178 1.48 9.02 16.80
C LEU A 178 1.78 10.37 17.47
N TYR A 179 0.78 10.94 18.12
CA TYR A 179 0.89 12.16 18.89
C TYR A 179 -0.25 12.25 19.93
N ASP A 180 -0.15 13.14 20.90
CA ASP A 180 -1.17 13.28 21.94
C ASP A 180 -2.52 13.67 21.34
N GLY A 181 -3.54 12.82 21.54
CA GLY A 181 -4.88 12.99 20.98
C GLY A 181 -5.06 12.56 19.53
N CYS A 182 -4.10 11.83 18.93
CA CYS A 182 -4.31 11.22 17.64
C CYS A 182 -5.40 10.12 17.71
N PRO A 183 -6.03 9.73 16.58
CA PRO A 183 -7.05 8.67 16.58
C PRO A 183 -6.58 7.33 17.15
N TYR A 184 -5.26 7.09 17.11
CA TYR A 184 -4.62 5.88 17.58
C TYR A 184 -4.15 5.97 19.04
N ASP A 185 -4.25 7.15 19.67
CA ASP A 185 -3.93 7.36 21.08
C ASP A 185 -5.08 6.87 21.98
N ASN A 186 -5.40 5.59 21.91
CA ASN A 186 -6.46 4.92 22.64
C ASN A 186 -5.95 3.70 23.43
N ASN A 187 -6.71 3.28 24.44
CA ASN A 187 -6.30 2.22 25.35
C ASN A 187 -6.08 0.87 24.65
N ILE A 188 -6.84 0.56 23.60
CA ILE A 188 -6.71 -0.71 22.87
C ILE A 188 -5.37 -0.78 22.18
N TYR A 189 -5.03 0.25 21.39
CA TYR A 189 -3.75 0.26 20.68
C TYR A 189 -2.56 0.38 21.64
N ARG A 190 -2.67 1.22 22.69
CA ARG A 190 -1.63 1.28 23.73
C ARG A 190 -1.38 -0.07 24.40
N ASN A 191 -2.43 -0.88 24.67
CA ASN A 191 -2.28 -2.21 25.23
C ASN A 191 -1.58 -3.19 24.27
N ILE A 192 -1.86 -3.07 22.95
CA ILE A 192 -1.15 -3.85 21.94
C ILE A 192 0.34 -3.49 21.94
N LEU A 193 0.67 -2.21 22.03
CA LEU A 193 2.05 -1.74 21.97
C LEU A 193 2.87 -2.05 23.23
N ARG A 194 2.26 -2.00 24.42
CA ARG A 194 2.96 -1.96 25.74
C ARG A 194 4.02 -3.02 25.95
N ASN A 195 3.74 -4.26 25.58
CA ASN A 195 4.61 -5.40 25.91
C ASN A 195 5.29 -6.02 24.67
N ARG A 196 5.29 -5.31 23.54
CA ARG A 196 5.83 -5.82 22.28
C ARG A 196 7.03 -5.01 21.79
N ILE A 197 7.80 -5.61 20.90
CA ILE A 197 8.82 -4.86 20.13
C ILE A 197 8.07 -4.00 19.11
N ILE A 198 8.42 -2.72 19.05
CA ILE A 198 7.83 -1.79 18.09
C ILE A 198 8.89 -1.37 17.09
N TRP A 199 8.58 -1.53 15.82
CA TRP A 199 9.26 -0.87 14.72
C TRP A 199 8.46 0.34 14.30
N ASP A 200 9.15 1.46 14.07
CA ASP A 200 8.50 2.69 13.61
C ASP A 200 9.39 3.40 12.59
N TYR A 201 8.76 4.01 11.61
CA TYR A 201 9.44 4.72 10.53
C TYR A 201 9.82 6.16 10.88
N SER A 202 9.23 6.73 11.94
CA SER A 202 9.32 8.15 12.30
C SER A 202 10.04 8.35 13.63
N SER A 203 11.05 9.21 13.63
CA SER A 203 11.75 9.64 14.84
C SER A 203 10.81 10.33 15.85
N GLN A 204 9.82 11.08 15.35
CA GLN A 204 8.82 11.76 16.18
C GLN A 204 7.86 10.76 16.86
N ASN A 205 7.40 9.73 16.13
CA ASN A 205 6.62 8.65 16.71
C ASN A 205 7.40 7.94 17.82
N ILE A 206 8.68 7.65 17.58
CA ILE A 206 9.55 6.99 18.55
C ILE A 206 9.71 7.83 19.82
N ALA A 207 9.88 9.14 19.68
CA ALA A 207 9.93 10.06 20.82
C ALA A 207 8.63 10.02 21.62
N TRP A 208 7.47 10.00 20.94
CA TRP A 208 6.15 9.88 21.59
C TRP A 208 5.98 8.52 22.29
N LEU A 209 6.35 7.40 21.64
CA LEU A 209 6.28 6.06 22.22
C LEU A 209 7.12 5.96 23.51
N LYS A 210 8.34 6.50 23.50
CA LYS A 210 9.22 6.55 24.66
C LYS A 210 8.64 7.41 25.78
N LYS A 211 8.10 8.60 25.46
CA LYS A 211 7.43 9.49 26.41
C LYS A 211 6.22 8.81 27.10
N LYS A 212 5.52 7.93 26.36
CA LYS A 212 4.36 7.19 26.88
C LYS A 212 4.72 5.84 27.51
N GLU A 213 6.01 5.51 27.59
CA GLU A 213 6.49 4.23 28.10
C GLU A 213 5.83 3.02 27.40
N LEU A 214 5.67 3.13 26.08
CA LEU A 214 5.08 2.08 25.24
C LEU A 214 6.18 1.33 24.50
N GLY A 215 6.01 0.00 24.44
CA GLY A 215 6.93 -0.93 23.79
C GLY A 215 8.02 -1.46 24.73
N LYS A 216 8.21 -2.79 24.69
CA LYS A 216 9.32 -3.46 25.36
C LYS A 216 10.68 -3.00 24.78
N GLU A 217 10.70 -2.77 23.48
CA GLU A 217 11.80 -2.22 22.71
C GLU A 217 11.22 -1.41 21.55
N VAL A 218 11.80 -0.24 21.26
CA VAL A 218 11.35 0.62 20.14
C VAL A 218 12.52 0.85 19.20
N LYS A 219 12.38 0.41 17.94
CA LYS A 219 13.41 0.53 16.90
C LYS A 219 12.98 1.49 15.80
N HIS A 220 13.89 2.35 15.36
CA HIS A 220 13.72 3.13 14.15
C HIS A 220 13.99 2.23 12.94
N VAL A 221 12.94 1.88 12.19
CA VAL A 221 13.03 1.06 10.97
C VAL A 221 12.53 1.90 9.81
N LYS A 222 13.47 2.52 9.10
CA LYS A 222 13.19 3.40 7.96
C LYS A 222 12.65 2.61 6.77
N MET A 223 11.87 3.30 5.92
CA MET A 223 11.55 2.79 4.59
C MET A 223 12.84 2.57 3.80
N ASN A 224 12.97 1.41 3.17
CA ASN A 224 14.12 1.10 2.34
C ASN A 224 13.68 0.97 0.89
N TYR A 225 14.61 1.30 -0.02
CA TYR A 225 14.41 0.99 -1.42
C TYR A 225 14.31 -0.52 -1.62
N ALA A 226 13.39 -0.92 -2.49
CA ALA A 226 13.32 -2.28 -3.02
C ALA A 226 12.85 -2.23 -4.48
N PRO A 227 13.36 -3.12 -5.36
CA PRO A 227 12.90 -3.21 -6.75
C PRO A 227 11.39 -3.47 -6.88
N THR A 228 10.77 -4.04 -5.84
CA THR A 228 9.33 -4.28 -5.77
C THR A 228 8.48 -3.01 -5.69
N LEU A 229 9.08 -1.84 -5.37
CA LEU A 229 8.43 -0.54 -5.39
C LEU A 229 8.36 0.07 -6.80
N LYS A 230 9.13 -0.48 -7.76
CA LYS A 230 9.16 0.02 -9.13
C LYS A 230 7.84 -0.30 -9.86
N ILE A 231 7.27 0.72 -10.47
CA ILE A 231 6.08 0.59 -11.32
C ILE A 231 6.45 -0.18 -12.59
N LYS A 232 5.69 -1.24 -12.88
CA LYS A 232 5.83 -2.01 -14.12
C LYS A 232 5.01 -1.32 -15.21
N THR A 233 5.68 -0.50 -16.02
CA THR A 233 5.03 0.30 -17.07
C THR A 233 4.56 -0.51 -18.27
N ASP A 234 5.12 -1.69 -18.48
CA ASP A 234 4.70 -2.68 -19.47
C ASP A 234 3.30 -3.26 -19.22
N THR A 235 2.78 -3.08 -18.01
CA THR A 235 1.41 -3.49 -17.66
C THR A 235 0.33 -2.49 -18.10
N PHE A 236 0.70 -1.32 -18.61
CA PHE A 236 -0.24 -0.28 -19.02
C PHE A 236 -0.74 -0.48 -20.46
N ILE A 237 -2.02 -0.14 -20.71
CA ILE A 237 -2.63 -0.28 -22.05
C ILE A 237 -2.03 0.69 -23.06
N LYS A 238 -1.67 1.90 -22.60
CA LYS A 238 -1.19 2.99 -23.46
C LYS A 238 0.23 3.36 -23.08
N PRO A 239 1.04 3.82 -24.05
CA PRO A 239 2.31 4.47 -23.76
C PRO A 239 2.10 5.60 -22.76
N ILE A 240 3.03 5.74 -21.81
CA ILE A 240 2.96 6.77 -20.79
C ILE A 240 3.37 8.11 -21.41
N SER A 241 2.52 9.11 -21.23
CA SER A 241 2.88 10.53 -21.39
C SER A 241 2.66 11.24 -20.07
N GLU A 242 3.53 12.18 -19.70
CA GLU A 242 3.34 13.01 -18.50
C GLU A 242 2.31 14.12 -18.76
N ASP A 243 1.03 13.73 -18.81
CA ASP A 243 -0.10 14.61 -19.08
C ASP A 243 -0.80 15.15 -17.82
N ILE A 244 -0.41 14.65 -16.63
CA ILE A 244 -0.89 15.15 -15.32
C ILE A 244 0.15 16.13 -14.77
N ASP A 245 -0.24 17.40 -14.63
CA ASP A 245 0.66 18.44 -14.12
C ASP A 245 0.95 18.24 -12.62
N VAL A 246 -0.10 17.97 -11.84
CA VAL A 246 0.00 17.84 -10.38
C VAL A 246 -0.85 16.65 -9.89
N LEU A 247 -0.23 15.77 -9.15
CA LEU A 247 -0.89 14.64 -8.54
C LEU A 247 -0.77 14.68 -7.01
N PHE A 248 -1.89 14.50 -6.32
CA PHE A 248 -1.94 14.15 -4.92
C PHE A 248 -2.81 12.91 -4.72
N ILE A 249 -2.28 11.91 -3.99
CA ILE A 249 -3.03 10.71 -3.59
C ILE A 249 -3.03 10.60 -2.07
N GLY A 250 -4.21 10.67 -1.47
CA GLY A 250 -4.40 10.56 -0.03
C GLY A 250 -5.76 11.08 0.44
N ALA A 251 -6.16 10.74 1.66
CA ALA A 251 -7.42 11.19 2.24
C ALA A 251 -7.55 12.73 2.19
N MET A 252 -8.71 13.22 1.79
CA MET A 252 -8.96 14.66 1.68
C MET A 252 -9.48 15.24 2.99
N ASN A 253 -9.10 16.49 3.27
CA ASN A 253 -9.62 17.32 4.36
C ASN A 253 -9.62 18.80 3.94
N LYS A 254 -10.11 19.69 4.80
CA LYS A 254 -10.18 21.13 4.48
C LYS A 254 -8.82 21.74 4.14
N ARG A 255 -7.76 21.31 4.82
CA ARG A 255 -6.39 21.79 4.61
C ARG A 255 -5.85 21.42 3.23
N ARG A 256 -6.03 20.17 2.83
CA ARG A 256 -5.61 19.65 1.51
C ARG A 256 -6.46 20.23 0.37
N ASN A 257 -7.77 20.40 0.59
CA ASN A 257 -8.66 21.05 -0.36
C ASN A 257 -8.24 22.51 -0.63
N ALA A 258 -7.78 23.24 0.39
CA ALA A 258 -7.33 24.62 0.22
C ALA A 258 -6.17 24.74 -0.80
N ILE A 259 -5.23 23.78 -0.83
CA ILE A 259 -4.16 23.73 -1.82
C ILE A 259 -4.72 23.47 -3.22
N PHE A 260 -5.66 22.51 -3.34
CA PHE A 260 -6.33 22.23 -4.62
C PHE A 260 -7.03 23.47 -5.19
N ASP A 261 -7.82 24.16 -4.34
CA ASP A 261 -8.57 25.35 -4.71
C ASP A 261 -7.63 26.51 -5.10
N GLN A 262 -6.51 26.67 -4.36
CA GLN A 262 -5.50 27.67 -4.66
C GLN A 262 -4.80 27.40 -6.01
N LEU A 263 -4.44 26.15 -6.29
CA LEU A 263 -3.86 25.76 -7.59
C LEU A 263 -4.83 26.03 -8.74
N LYS A 264 -6.10 25.64 -8.59
CA LYS A 264 -7.14 25.89 -9.60
C LYS A 264 -7.39 27.37 -9.83
N LYS A 265 -7.26 28.20 -8.80
CA LYS A 265 -7.37 29.66 -8.92
C LYS A 265 -6.17 30.28 -9.63
N LEU A 266 -4.95 29.82 -9.32
CA LEU A 266 -3.71 30.36 -9.90
C LEU A 266 -3.50 29.92 -11.36
N ALA A 267 -3.89 28.68 -11.67
CA ALA A 267 -3.69 28.09 -12.99
C ALA A 267 -4.84 27.12 -13.33
N PRO A 268 -5.98 27.65 -13.81
CA PRO A 268 -7.20 26.88 -14.06
C PRO A 268 -7.04 25.81 -15.16
N ASP A 269 -6.09 26.01 -16.08
CA ASP A 269 -5.84 25.11 -17.20
C ASP A 269 -4.98 23.89 -16.86
N LEU A 270 -4.41 23.84 -15.65
CA LEU A 270 -3.60 22.69 -15.23
C LEU A 270 -4.44 21.43 -15.05
N ASN A 271 -3.91 20.31 -15.53
CA ASN A 271 -4.44 18.98 -15.24
C ASN A 271 -4.01 18.55 -13.82
N ILE A 272 -4.87 18.84 -12.84
CA ILE A 272 -4.63 18.59 -11.42
C ILE A 272 -5.54 17.46 -10.95
N ILE A 273 -4.94 16.41 -10.38
CA ILE A 273 -5.65 15.27 -9.83
C ILE A 273 -5.36 15.16 -8.33
N PHE A 274 -6.41 15.32 -7.50
CA PHE A 274 -6.38 14.99 -6.09
C PHE A 274 -7.37 13.84 -5.87
N ASN A 275 -6.88 12.68 -5.40
CA ASN A 275 -7.70 11.49 -5.26
C ASN A 275 -7.39 10.74 -3.96
N SER A 276 -8.43 10.25 -3.28
CA SER A 276 -8.30 9.56 -1.99
C SER A 276 -8.38 8.04 -2.07
N ASN A 277 -8.96 7.49 -3.15
CA ASN A 277 -9.33 6.07 -3.22
C ASN A 277 -8.73 5.37 -4.45
N VAL A 278 -7.44 5.58 -4.70
CA VAL A 278 -6.73 5.00 -5.85
C VAL A 278 -5.58 4.13 -5.37
N TRP A 279 -5.61 2.87 -5.76
CA TRP A 279 -4.64 1.85 -5.36
C TRP A 279 -4.20 0.98 -6.53
N GLY A 280 -3.14 0.18 -6.34
CA GLY A 280 -2.66 -0.78 -7.31
C GLY A 280 -2.29 -0.12 -8.64
N ILE A 281 -2.66 -0.77 -9.75
CA ILE A 281 -2.28 -0.33 -11.10
C ILE A 281 -2.82 1.07 -11.46
N LEU A 282 -4.01 1.46 -10.97
CA LEU A 282 -4.55 2.80 -11.24
C LEU A 282 -3.73 3.89 -10.56
N ARG A 283 -3.33 3.68 -9.29
CA ARG A 283 -2.40 4.58 -8.61
C ARG A 283 -1.09 4.68 -9.38
N ASN A 284 -0.56 3.54 -9.81
CA ASN A 284 0.69 3.44 -10.53
C ASN A 284 0.65 4.20 -11.86
N GLU A 285 -0.46 4.08 -12.60
CA GLU A 285 -0.67 4.83 -13.84
C GLU A 285 -0.70 6.34 -13.59
N LEU A 286 -1.44 6.80 -12.58
CA LEU A 286 -1.48 8.23 -12.22
C LEU A 286 -0.09 8.76 -11.83
N ILE A 287 0.66 8.01 -11.01
CA ILE A 287 2.02 8.39 -10.64
C ILE A 287 2.92 8.44 -11.88
N ALA A 288 2.88 7.42 -12.74
CA ALA A 288 3.71 7.38 -13.94
C ALA A 288 3.44 8.58 -14.87
N ARG A 289 2.20 9.02 -14.98
CA ARG A 289 1.75 10.15 -15.81
C ARG A 289 1.95 11.53 -15.20
N SER A 290 2.33 11.61 -13.92
CA SER A 290 2.44 12.90 -13.23
C SER A 290 3.80 13.55 -13.42
N LYS A 291 3.82 14.88 -13.59
CA LYS A 291 5.01 15.74 -13.59
C LYS A 291 5.47 16.06 -12.17
N ILE A 292 4.52 16.37 -11.27
CA ILE A 292 4.76 16.72 -9.87
C ILE A 292 3.85 15.86 -8.98
N VAL A 293 4.43 15.22 -7.98
CA VAL A 293 3.68 14.53 -6.92
C VAL A 293 3.76 15.37 -5.65
N LEU A 294 2.60 15.63 -5.03
CA LEU A 294 2.54 16.38 -3.77
C LEU A 294 2.56 15.42 -2.57
N ASN A 295 3.29 15.81 -1.53
CA ASN A 295 3.16 15.28 -0.19
C ASN A 295 2.59 16.36 0.73
N LEU A 296 1.34 16.20 1.14
CA LEU A 296 0.62 17.14 1.99
C LEU A 296 0.26 16.45 3.30
N HIS A 297 0.53 17.11 4.44
CA HIS A 297 0.18 16.56 5.74
C HIS A 297 -1.33 16.53 5.96
N TYR A 298 -1.82 15.44 6.56
CA TYR A 298 -3.21 15.36 7.01
C TYR A 298 -3.41 16.06 8.33
N TYR A 299 -2.45 15.88 9.25
CA TYR A 299 -2.42 16.47 10.58
C TYR A 299 -1.43 17.62 10.66
N LEU A 300 -1.61 18.51 11.63
CA LEU A 300 -0.74 19.66 11.85
C LEU A 300 0.61 19.30 12.50
N THR A 301 0.76 18.07 12.94
CA THR A 301 2.00 17.56 13.56
C THR A 301 3.20 17.53 12.63
N GLY A 302 2.95 17.52 11.32
CA GLY A 302 4.01 17.55 10.32
C GLY A 302 4.90 16.31 10.30
N ILE A 303 4.40 15.15 10.75
CA ILE A 303 5.13 13.87 10.62
C ILE A 303 5.18 13.48 9.15
N LEU A 304 6.38 13.27 8.62
CA LEU A 304 6.59 13.03 7.20
C LEU A 304 6.01 11.68 6.77
N GLU A 305 5.20 11.68 5.71
CA GLU A 305 4.56 10.47 5.17
C GLU A 305 5.54 9.65 4.31
N THR A 306 6.57 9.10 4.94
CA THR A 306 7.65 8.38 4.25
C THR A 306 7.19 7.19 3.39
N PRO A 307 6.13 6.42 3.72
CA PRO A 307 5.60 5.38 2.84
C PRO A 307 5.12 5.92 1.49
N ARG A 308 4.51 7.11 1.46
CA ARG A 308 4.08 7.77 0.22
C ARG A 308 5.26 8.30 -0.58
N ILE A 309 6.18 8.98 0.11
CA ILE A 309 7.39 9.55 -0.47
C ILE A 309 8.26 8.45 -1.09
N SER A 310 8.54 7.37 -0.34
CA SER A 310 9.40 6.28 -0.80
C SER A 310 8.90 5.65 -2.09
N TYR A 311 7.58 5.48 -2.24
CA TYR A 311 7.00 4.92 -3.44
C TYR A 311 7.17 5.84 -4.67
N ALA A 312 6.93 7.14 -4.51
CA ALA A 312 7.09 8.12 -5.59
C ALA A 312 8.57 8.31 -5.97
N VAL A 313 9.48 8.38 -4.99
CA VAL A 313 10.93 8.48 -5.20
C VAL A 313 11.48 7.22 -5.90
N ALA A 314 11.04 6.02 -5.52
CA ALA A 314 11.43 4.78 -6.18
C ALA A 314 11.07 4.76 -7.69
N ASN A 315 10.16 5.62 -8.11
CA ASN A 315 9.66 5.76 -9.47
C ASN A 315 10.10 7.06 -10.15
N HIS A 316 11.21 7.67 -9.69
CA HIS A 316 11.81 8.87 -10.27
C HIS A 316 10.83 10.04 -10.39
N LYS A 317 9.92 10.21 -9.41
CA LYS A 317 8.97 11.32 -9.43
C LYS A 317 9.50 12.51 -8.64
N PHE A 318 9.37 13.68 -9.23
CA PHE A 318 9.66 14.95 -8.57
C PHE A 318 8.58 15.24 -7.52
N ILE A 319 9.00 15.54 -6.29
CA ILE A 319 8.11 15.72 -5.16
C ILE A 319 8.26 17.13 -4.59
N ILE A 320 7.12 17.78 -4.37
CA ILE A 320 7.01 18.95 -3.51
C ILE A 320 6.27 18.50 -2.24
N SER A 321 6.88 18.70 -1.08
CA SER A 321 6.36 18.32 0.22
C SER A 321 6.16 19.54 1.10
N GLU A 322 5.14 19.48 1.97
CA GLU A 322 5.14 20.37 3.12
C GLU A 322 6.35 20.09 4.00
N THR A 323 6.84 21.16 4.67
CA THR A 323 7.92 21.06 5.66
C THR A 323 7.54 20.13 6.81
N SER A 324 8.54 19.41 7.30
CA SER A 324 8.45 18.47 8.41
C SER A 324 9.54 18.76 9.44
N ASN A 325 9.95 17.75 10.21
CA ASN A 325 11.13 17.86 11.05
C ASN A 325 12.40 17.96 10.16
N PRO A 326 13.30 18.90 10.43
CA PRO A 326 14.53 19.06 9.64
C PRO A 326 15.40 17.81 9.51
N ASP A 327 15.45 16.97 10.55
CA ASP A 327 16.21 15.72 10.51
C ASP A 327 15.56 14.70 9.54
N ASP A 328 14.22 14.65 9.50
CA ASP A 328 13.49 13.80 8.56
C ASP A 328 13.62 14.32 7.13
N GLU A 329 13.59 15.65 6.92
CA GLU A 329 13.79 16.28 5.59
C GLU A 329 15.18 16.00 5.01
N ALA A 330 16.21 16.04 5.87
CA ALA A 330 17.61 15.78 5.48
C ALA A 330 17.82 14.36 4.92
N GLU A 331 16.94 13.42 5.25
CA GLU A 331 16.96 12.05 4.72
C GLU A 331 16.42 11.91 3.30
N TRP A 332 15.88 12.99 2.72
CA TRP A 332 15.24 12.99 1.39
C TRP A 332 15.81 14.08 0.48
N PRO A 333 17.14 14.08 0.20
CA PRO A 333 17.74 15.08 -0.68
C PRO A 333 17.16 14.95 -2.09
N GLY A 334 16.74 16.10 -2.65
CA GLY A 334 16.08 16.17 -3.96
C GLY A 334 14.55 16.33 -3.87
N ILE A 335 13.95 16.18 -2.69
CA ILE A 335 12.59 16.63 -2.43
C ILE A 335 12.62 18.13 -2.09
N VAL A 336 11.65 18.87 -2.62
CA VAL A 336 11.48 20.30 -2.33
C VAL A 336 10.51 20.44 -1.16
N PHE A 337 11.01 20.85 -0.01
CA PHE A 337 10.21 21.09 1.20
C PHE A 337 9.88 22.57 1.33
N VAL A 338 8.61 22.90 1.47
CA VAL A 338 8.14 24.28 1.63
C VAL A 338 6.97 24.36 2.63
N PRO A 339 6.76 25.50 3.28
CA PRO A 339 5.58 25.72 4.11
C PRO A 339 4.29 25.54 3.31
N HIS A 340 3.23 25.13 4.00
CA HIS A 340 1.92 24.84 3.40
C HIS A 340 1.42 25.94 2.45
N GLU A 341 1.53 27.20 2.86
CA GLU A 341 1.09 28.38 2.10
C GLU A 341 1.92 28.63 0.83
N LYS A 342 3.09 28.01 0.71
CA LYS A 342 3.97 28.16 -0.46
C LYS A 342 3.82 27.03 -1.48
N ILE A 343 3.10 25.97 -1.16
CA ILE A 343 2.97 24.80 -2.05
C ILE A 343 2.48 25.18 -3.44
N ALA A 344 1.39 25.95 -3.54
CA ALA A 344 0.80 26.28 -4.84
C ALA A 344 1.72 27.16 -5.69
N GLU A 345 2.38 28.17 -5.11
CA GLU A 345 3.35 29.02 -5.80
C GLU A 345 4.54 28.21 -6.29
N THR A 346 5.08 27.33 -5.43
CA THR A 346 6.21 26.44 -5.76
C THR A 346 5.87 25.46 -6.87
N VAL A 347 4.64 24.93 -6.89
CA VAL A 347 4.16 24.09 -8.01
C VAL A 347 4.21 24.83 -9.33
N ILE A 348 3.67 26.06 -9.39
CA ILE A 348 3.68 26.88 -10.61
C ILE A 348 5.11 27.17 -11.07
N GLU A 349 6.00 27.49 -10.13
CA GLU A 349 7.42 27.72 -10.41
C GLU A 349 8.08 26.47 -11.04
N TYR A 350 7.93 25.30 -10.39
CA TYR A 350 8.60 24.09 -10.86
C TYR A 350 7.96 23.48 -12.13
N LEU A 351 6.73 23.78 -12.46
CA LEU A 351 6.16 23.41 -13.77
C LEU A 351 6.93 24.02 -14.93
N GLN A 352 7.55 25.19 -14.74
CA GLN A 352 8.39 25.87 -15.74
C GLN A 352 9.84 25.37 -15.78
N LYS A 353 10.22 24.43 -14.89
CA LYS A 353 11.60 23.96 -14.71
C LYS A 353 11.74 22.46 -14.93
N PRO A 354 11.45 21.92 -16.13
CA PRO A 354 11.44 20.47 -16.36
C PRO A 354 12.79 19.78 -16.10
N GLU A 355 13.91 20.40 -16.48
CA GLU A 355 15.23 19.82 -16.27
C GLU A 355 15.61 19.80 -14.79
N GLU A 356 15.25 20.83 -14.03
CA GLU A 356 15.49 20.87 -12.59
C GLU A 356 14.66 19.83 -11.86
N ARG A 357 13.38 19.64 -12.24
CA ARG A 357 12.55 18.55 -11.71
C ARG A 357 13.18 17.19 -11.93
N LYS A 358 13.67 16.91 -13.15
CA LYS A 358 14.31 15.65 -13.50
C LYS A 358 15.58 15.43 -12.66
N MET A 359 16.44 16.43 -12.57
CA MET A 359 17.68 16.36 -11.77
C MET A 359 17.39 16.07 -10.29
N LEU A 360 16.39 16.75 -9.71
CA LEU A 360 16.00 16.55 -8.31
C LEU A 360 15.36 15.18 -8.07
N ALA A 361 14.53 14.70 -8.99
CA ALA A 361 13.94 13.36 -8.92
C ALA A 361 15.01 12.26 -8.97
N GLU A 362 15.99 12.38 -9.87
CA GLU A 362 17.13 11.45 -9.94
C GLU A 362 17.96 11.50 -8.66
N LYS A 363 18.29 12.70 -8.14
CA LYS A 363 19.00 12.85 -6.88
C LYS A 363 18.29 12.14 -5.72
N ALA A 364 16.97 12.32 -5.60
CA ALA A 364 16.18 11.66 -4.56
C ALA A 364 16.19 10.13 -4.73
N HIS A 365 15.98 9.65 -5.96
CA HIS A 365 15.98 8.22 -6.27
C HIS A 365 17.35 7.57 -5.96
N ASP A 366 18.46 8.16 -6.42
CA ASP A 366 19.79 7.59 -6.24
C ASP A 366 20.17 7.54 -4.75
N TYR A 367 19.86 8.59 -4.00
CA TYR A 367 20.05 8.59 -2.56
C TYR A 367 19.23 7.49 -1.89
N PHE A 368 17.92 7.41 -2.16
CA PHE A 368 17.04 6.39 -1.58
C PHE A 368 17.52 4.98 -1.92
N LYS A 369 17.95 4.75 -3.16
CA LYS A 369 18.50 3.47 -3.60
C LYS A 369 19.79 3.11 -2.90
N SER A 370 20.63 4.09 -2.58
CA SER A 370 21.89 3.86 -1.85
C SER A 370 21.69 3.46 -0.38
N GLN A 371 20.51 3.70 0.18
CA GLN A 371 20.15 3.35 1.56
C GLN A 371 19.51 1.94 1.68
N GLY A 372 19.25 1.22 0.57
CA GLY A 372 18.55 -0.05 0.50
C GLY A 372 19.37 -1.31 0.60
#